data_e5050d885917c459f93e7820042833c6
#
_entry.id   e5050d885917c459f93e7820042833c6
#
_cell.length_a   1.000
_cell.length_b   1.000
_cell.length_c   1.000
_cell.angle_alpha   90.00
_cell.angle_beta   90.00
_cell.angle_gamma   90.00
#
_symmetry.space_group_name_H-M   'P 1'
#
loop_
_entity.id
_entity.type
_entity.pdbx_description
1 polymer ?
#
loop_
_entity_poly.entity_id
_entity_poly.type
_entity_poly.pdbx_seq_one_letter_code
_entity_poly.pdbx_strand_id
1 'polypeptide(L)'
;ARVEELTTVGRVSALTVTAEGEGRTNEVLNQLIPMALMGLLLMSVLMSGQYLLTTTIEEKSNRVVEVLLSALSPMELMVGKILGQFAVGLLVLALYLGLGLIALLSFASLGLLDPSLIAFLILFYLLAYFSVGAFMAAIGSAVNELREAQGLMTPVMLVIMIPWFLWMPISRDPNSTLAVALSFVPPISNFVIML
;
A
#
# COMPACT_ATOMS: atom_id res chain seq x y z
N ALA A 1 12.37 -32.74 -35.91
CA ALA A 1 11.86 -33.57 -34.79
C ALA A 1 12.74 -33.54 -33.54
N ARG A 2 14.00 -33.03 -33.60
CA ARG A 2 14.94 -33.05 -32.44
C ARG A 2 15.17 -31.66 -31.84
N VAL A 3 14.62 -30.61 -32.43
CA VAL A 3 14.80 -29.22 -31.99
C VAL A 3 13.60 -28.74 -31.16
N GLU A 4 12.43 -29.37 -31.31
CA GLU A 4 11.23 -29.04 -30.52
C GLU A 4 11.27 -29.55 -29.07
N GLU A 5 12.07 -30.58 -28.81
CA GLU A 5 12.20 -31.19 -27.48
C GLU A 5 13.11 -30.36 -26.53
N LEU A 6 13.90 -29.45 -27.08
CA LEU A 6 14.81 -28.57 -26.31
C LEU A 6 14.20 -27.20 -25.92
N THR A 7 13.02 -26.89 -26.43
CA THR A 7 12.32 -25.63 -26.14
C THR A 7 11.22 -25.77 -25.08
N THR A 8 10.91 -26.97 -24.64
CA THR A 8 10.14 -27.14 -23.40
C THR A 8 11.07 -26.93 -22.21
N VAL A 9 11.28 -25.67 -21.85
CA VAL A 9 11.77 -25.33 -20.52
C VAL A 9 10.77 -25.97 -19.56
N GLY A 10 11.16 -27.10 -18.98
CA GLY A 10 10.34 -27.77 -18.00
C GLY A 10 9.98 -26.78 -16.93
N ARG A 11 8.69 -26.53 -16.74
CA ARG A 11 8.22 -25.94 -15.49
C ARG A 11 8.79 -26.82 -14.40
N VAL A 12 9.80 -26.35 -13.71
CA VAL A 12 10.26 -26.96 -12.47
C VAL A 12 9.10 -26.77 -11.49
N SER A 13 8.16 -27.70 -11.52
CA SER A 13 7.25 -27.90 -10.42
C SER A 13 8.16 -28.27 -9.26
N ALA A 14 8.42 -27.32 -8.37
CA ALA A 14 9.00 -27.62 -7.08
C ALA A 14 8.01 -28.54 -6.36
N LEU A 15 8.15 -29.83 -6.58
CA LEU A 15 7.52 -30.86 -5.78
C LEU A 15 8.17 -30.80 -4.40
N THR A 16 7.68 -29.89 -3.56
CA THR A 16 7.89 -29.99 -2.12
C THR A 16 7.07 -31.21 -1.69
N VAL A 17 7.78 -32.32 -1.53
CA VAL A 17 7.26 -33.53 -0.86
C VAL A 17 7.10 -33.15 0.60
N THR A 18 5.95 -32.60 0.96
CA THR A 18 5.56 -32.30 2.32
C THR A 18 4.28 -33.10 2.63
N ALA A 19 4.19 -33.67 3.83
CA ALA A 19 3.00 -34.39 4.29
C ALA A 19 1.73 -33.55 4.01
N GLU A 20 0.65 -34.17 3.54
CA GLU A 20 -0.53 -33.53 2.93
C GLU A 20 -1.19 -32.40 3.76
N GLY A 21 -0.87 -32.28 5.05
CA GLY A 21 -1.35 -31.23 5.93
C GLY A 21 -0.52 -29.94 5.88
N GLU A 22 0.80 -30.01 5.76
CA GLU A 22 1.70 -28.85 5.71
C GLU A 22 1.65 -28.15 4.35
N GLY A 23 1.45 -28.88 3.26
CA GLY A 23 1.35 -28.33 1.92
C GLY A 23 0.17 -27.36 1.75
N ARG A 24 -1.00 -27.68 2.29
CA ARG A 24 -2.19 -26.83 2.25
C ARG A 24 -2.05 -25.57 3.11
N THR A 25 -1.44 -25.71 4.28
CA THR A 25 -1.22 -24.56 5.17
C THR A 25 -0.26 -23.55 4.55
N ASN A 26 0.81 -24.02 3.92
CA ASN A 26 1.78 -23.17 3.24
C ASN A 26 1.18 -22.48 2.00
N GLU A 27 0.31 -23.14 1.24
CA GLU A 27 -0.36 -22.55 0.08
C GLU A 27 -1.31 -21.43 0.49
N VAL A 28 -2.08 -21.62 1.55
CA VAL A 28 -2.98 -20.58 2.10
C VAL A 28 -2.16 -19.41 2.63
N LEU A 29 -1.08 -19.66 3.36
CA LEU A 29 -0.22 -18.59 3.88
C LEU A 29 0.46 -17.81 2.75
N ASN A 30 0.93 -18.47 1.71
CA ASN A 30 1.53 -17.82 0.54
C ASN A 30 0.57 -16.90 -0.22
N GLN A 31 -0.74 -17.18 -0.18
CA GLN A 31 -1.74 -16.29 -0.74
C GLN A 31 -2.14 -15.15 0.23
N LEU A 32 -2.18 -15.43 1.53
CA LEU A 32 -2.61 -14.44 2.53
C LEU A 32 -1.53 -13.40 2.86
N ILE A 33 -0.24 -13.75 2.79
CA ILE A 33 0.85 -12.83 3.11
C ILE A 33 0.86 -11.62 2.16
N PRO A 34 0.85 -11.75 0.82
CA PRO A 34 0.79 -10.59 -0.08
C PRO A 34 -0.46 -9.72 0.15
N MET A 35 -1.62 -10.36 0.34
CA MET A 35 -2.87 -9.66 0.66
C MET A 35 -2.75 -8.87 1.97
N ALA A 36 -2.18 -9.47 3.02
CA ALA A 36 -2.00 -8.81 4.30
C ALA A 36 -1.03 -7.62 4.19
N LEU A 37 0.09 -7.79 3.48
CA LEU A 37 1.08 -6.73 3.24
C LEU A 37 0.48 -5.58 2.43
N MET A 38 -0.26 -5.89 1.36
CA MET A 38 -1.01 -4.89 0.59
C MET A 38 -2.03 -4.17 1.47
N GLY A 39 -2.77 -4.90 2.31
CA GLY A 39 -3.75 -4.34 3.25
C GLY A 39 -3.11 -3.41 4.27
N LEU A 40 -1.96 -3.78 4.83
CA LEU A 40 -1.19 -2.95 5.75
C LEU A 40 -0.70 -1.66 5.07
N LEU A 41 -0.17 -1.78 3.86
CA LEU A 41 0.25 -0.65 3.05
C LEU A 41 -0.92 0.28 2.77
N LEU A 42 -2.04 -0.27 2.30
CA LEU A 42 -3.26 0.48 2.00
C LEU A 42 -3.77 1.25 3.22
N MET A 43 -3.92 0.56 4.37
CA MET A 43 -4.39 1.17 5.62
C MET A 43 -3.46 2.28 6.11
N SER A 44 -2.14 2.04 6.09
CA SER A 44 -1.15 3.03 6.52
C SER A 44 -1.18 4.29 5.66
N VAL A 45 -1.27 4.13 4.33
CA VAL A 45 -1.31 5.23 3.38
C VAL A 45 -2.61 6.01 3.47
N LEU A 46 -3.76 5.31 3.56
CA LEU A 46 -5.07 5.95 3.68
C LEU A 46 -5.19 6.71 4.99
N MET A 47 -4.76 6.12 6.10
CA MET A 47 -4.81 6.77 7.41
C MET A 47 -3.96 8.05 7.42
N SER A 48 -2.74 7.97 6.94
CA SER A 48 -1.83 9.10 6.82
C SER A 48 -2.36 10.18 5.87
N GLY A 49 -2.89 9.78 4.71
CA GLY A 49 -3.51 10.69 3.75
C GLY A 49 -4.77 11.39 4.29
N GLN A 50 -5.61 10.67 5.02
CA GLN A 50 -6.78 11.24 5.70
C GLN A 50 -6.39 12.31 6.72
N TYR A 51 -5.37 12.06 7.53
CA TYR A 51 -4.86 13.06 8.47
C TYR A 51 -4.33 14.29 7.75
N LEU A 52 -3.60 14.11 6.64
CA LEU A 52 -3.10 15.22 5.83
C LEU A 52 -4.25 16.08 5.29
N LEU A 53 -5.32 15.44 4.79
CA LEU A 53 -6.53 16.10 4.32
C LEU A 53 -7.21 16.90 5.45
N THR A 54 -7.53 16.21 6.56
CA THR A 54 -8.27 16.78 7.69
C THR A 54 -7.54 17.96 8.30
N THR A 55 -6.24 17.81 8.60
CA THR A 55 -5.45 18.91 9.17
C THR A 55 -5.31 20.09 8.22
N THR A 56 -5.27 19.84 6.91
CA THR A 56 -5.22 20.93 5.92
C THR A 56 -6.50 21.77 5.91
N ILE A 57 -7.66 21.10 6.02
CA ILE A 57 -8.96 21.78 6.06
C ILE A 57 -9.17 22.49 7.41
N GLU A 58 -8.87 21.83 8.53
CA GLU A 58 -9.03 22.39 9.87
C GLU A 58 -8.18 23.64 10.10
N GLU A 59 -6.93 23.62 9.67
CA GLU A 59 -6.05 24.78 9.78
C GLU A 59 -6.55 25.96 8.92
N LYS A 60 -7.07 25.67 7.73
CA LYS A 60 -7.65 26.68 6.85
C LYS A 60 -8.93 27.27 7.44
N SER A 61 -9.80 26.44 8.02
CA SER A 61 -11.08 26.88 8.61
C SER A 61 -10.89 27.69 9.91
N ASN A 62 -9.91 27.34 10.72
CA ASN A 62 -9.62 27.96 12.01
C ASN A 62 -8.66 29.17 11.93
N ARG A 63 -8.28 29.60 10.72
CA ARG A 63 -7.30 30.69 10.49
C ARG A 63 -5.93 30.48 11.16
N VAL A 64 -5.63 29.26 11.60
CA VAL A 64 -4.34 28.91 12.19
C VAL A 64 -3.21 29.13 11.18
N VAL A 65 -3.51 28.92 9.90
CA VAL A 65 -2.58 29.19 8.79
C VAL A 65 -2.08 30.63 8.79
N GLU A 66 -2.92 31.62 9.08
CA GLU A 66 -2.52 33.05 9.11
C GLU A 66 -1.47 33.31 10.20
N VAL A 67 -1.64 32.67 11.36
CA VAL A 67 -0.69 32.77 12.46
C VAL A 67 0.62 32.06 12.14
N LEU A 68 0.55 30.86 11.57
CA LEU A 68 1.73 30.08 11.19
C LEU A 68 2.53 30.77 10.08
N LEU A 69 1.87 31.34 9.08
CA LEU A 69 2.50 32.08 7.98
C LEU A 69 3.11 33.41 8.41
N SER A 70 2.80 33.90 9.60
CA SER A 70 3.53 35.04 10.16
C SER A 70 4.95 34.72 10.65
N ALA A 71 5.20 33.42 10.92
CA ALA A 71 6.47 32.93 11.46
C ALA A 71 7.24 32.00 10.48
N LEU A 72 6.54 31.37 9.52
CA LEU A 72 7.08 30.37 8.58
C LEU A 72 6.70 30.73 7.15
N SER A 73 7.54 30.33 6.20
CA SER A 73 7.17 30.38 4.79
C SER A 73 6.10 29.32 4.45
N PRO A 74 5.23 29.56 3.43
CA PRO A 74 4.24 28.58 3.00
C PRO A 74 4.85 27.23 2.62
N MET A 75 6.06 27.23 2.04
CA MET A 75 6.76 26.02 1.65
C MET A 75 7.21 25.21 2.89
N GLU A 76 7.78 25.85 3.90
CA GLU A 76 8.23 25.21 5.13
C GLU A 76 7.04 24.56 5.86
N LEU A 77 5.89 25.26 5.91
CA LEU A 77 4.68 24.72 6.49
C LEU A 77 4.19 23.46 5.78
N MET A 78 4.11 23.51 4.44
CA MET A 78 3.65 22.36 3.64
C MET A 78 4.62 21.17 3.72
N VAL A 79 5.93 21.43 3.60
CA VAL A 79 6.95 20.36 3.70
C VAL A 79 6.92 19.73 5.09
N GLY A 80 6.85 20.55 6.15
CA GLY A 80 6.75 20.04 7.53
C GLY A 80 5.53 19.15 7.74
N LYS A 81 4.37 19.55 7.20
CA LYS A 81 3.13 18.80 7.27
C LYS A 81 3.23 17.45 6.53
N ILE A 82 3.71 17.47 5.29
CA ILE A 82 3.84 16.25 4.47
C ILE A 82 4.82 15.28 5.14
N LEU A 83 5.99 15.76 5.59
CA LEU A 83 6.98 14.92 6.26
C LEU A 83 6.49 14.40 7.62
N GLY A 84 5.76 15.23 8.37
CA GLY A 84 5.17 14.83 9.65
C GLY A 84 4.16 13.70 9.47
N GLN A 85 3.24 13.82 8.53
CA GLN A 85 2.24 12.78 8.25
C GLN A 85 2.87 11.52 7.62
N PHE A 86 3.89 11.69 6.80
CA PHE A 86 4.69 10.56 6.29
C PHE A 86 5.33 9.77 7.44
N ALA A 87 5.93 10.46 8.41
CA ALA A 87 6.55 9.81 9.58
C ALA A 87 5.52 9.08 10.45
N VAL A 88 4.34 9.67 10.66
CA VAL A 88 3.22 9.02 11.37
C VAL A 88 2.76 7.75 10.64
N GLY A 89 2.56 7.82 9.34
CA GLY A 89 2.16 6.65 8.55
C GLY A 89 3.23 5.55 8.53
N LEU A 90 4.51 5.92 8.49
CA LEU A 90 5.63 4.98 8.60
C LEU A 90 5.67 4.30 9.99
N LEU A 91 5.38 5.05 11.05
CA LEU A 91 5.29 4.51 12.40
C LEU A 91 4.13 3.51 12.53
N VAL A 92 2.97 3.82 11.96
CA VAL A 92 1.81 2.92 11.91
C VAL A 92 2.16 1.65 11.14
N LEU A 93 2.82 1.78 9.97
CA LEU A 93 3.29 0.65 9.18
C LEU A 93 4.26 -0.23 9.99
N ALA A 94 5.24 0.37 10.65
CA ALA A 94 6.22 -0.34 11.49
C ALA A 94 5.56 -1.08 12.66
N LEU A 95 4.54 -0.48 13.29
CA LEU A 95 3.79 -1.09 14.37
C LEU A 95 3.02 -2.32 13.88
N TYR A 96 2.32 -2.23 12.76
CA TYR A 96 1.60 -3.37 12.18
C TYR A 96 2.53 -4.47 11.70
N LEU A 97 3.67 -4.11 11.06
CA LEU A 97 4.70 -5.09 10.71
C LEU A 97 5.27 -5.80 11.94
N GLY A 98 5.52 -5.06 13.02
CA GLY A 98 5.98 -5.64 14.29
C GLY A 98 4.98 -6.65 14.85
N LEU A 99 3.69 -6.31 14.88
CA LEU A 99 2.63 -7.21 15.29
C LEU A 99 2.52 -8.44 14.38
N GLY A 100 2.62 -8.25 13.07
CA GLY A 100 2.63 -9.34 12.09
C GLY A 100 3.82 -10.28 12.28
N LEU A 101 5.01 -9.74 12.53
CA LEU A 101 6.21 -10.54 12.84
C LEU A 101 6.04 -11.36 14.13
N ILE A 102 5.50 -10.77 15.18
CA ILE A 102 5.21 -11.50 16.43
C ILE A 102 4.22 -12.64 16.18
N ALA A 103 3.18 -12.41 15.37
CA ALA A 103 2.23 -13.46 15.00
C ALA A 103 2.92 -14.59 14.22
N LEU A 104 3.75 -14.28 13.23
CA LEU A 104 4.48 -15.28 12.44
C LEU A 104 5.50 -16.07 13.27
N LEU A 105 6.16 -15.41 14.23
CA LEU A 105 7.02 -16.07 15.23
C LEU A 105 6.24 -17.11 16.04
N SER A 106 5.02 -16.76 16.47
CA SER A 106 4.14 -17.65 17.26
C SER A 106 3.74 -18.91 16.47
N PHE A 107 3.67 -18.82 15.14
CA PHE A 107 3.35 -19.95 14.26
C PHE A 107 4.60 -20.67 13.72
N ALA A 108 5.81 -20.32 14.17
CA ALA A 108 7.09 -20.83 13.64
C ALA A 108 7.25 -20.69 12.11
N SER A 109 6.59 -19.71 11.51
CA SER A 109 6.49 -19.49 10.05
C SER A 109 7.44 -18.40 9.53
N LEU A 110 8.54 -18.13 10.22
CA LEU A 110 9.51 -17.08 9.85
C LEU A 110 10.16 -17.28 8.48
N GLY A 111 10.27 -18.53 8.01
CA GLY A 111 10.83 -18.85 6.70
C GLY A 111 10.02 -18.33 5.50
N LEU A 112 8.81 -17.79 5.76
CA LEU A 112 7.93 -17.21 4.74
C LEU A 112 8.22 -15.74 4.45
N LEU A 113 9.01 -15.06 5.30
CA LEU A 113 9.37 -13.65 5.12
C LEU A 113 10.79 -13.53 4.59
N ASP A 114 10.89 -13.10 3.36
CA ASP A 114 12.15 -12.65 2.78
C ASP A 114 12.41 -11.21 3.26
N PRO A 115 13.59 -10.88 3.80
CA PRO A 115 13.96 -9.52 4.19
C PRO A 115 13.80 -8.50 3.06
N SER A 116 13.91 -8.93 1.81
CA SER A 116 13.68 -8.09 0.63
C SER A 116 12.24 -7.56 0.58
N LEU A 117 11.25 -8.32 1.04
CA LEU A 117 9.85 -7.89 1.08
C LEU A 117 9.65 -6.65 1.96
N ILE A 118 10.39 -6.54 3.07
CA ILE A 118 10.32 -5.37 3.96
C ILE A 118 10.87 -4.14 3.23
N ALA A 119 11.98 -4.28 2.52
CA ALA A 119 12.55 -3.17 1.75
C ALA A 119 11.61 -2.70 0.63
N PHE A 120 10.99 -3.65 -0.09
CA PHE A 120 9.98 -3.35 -1.11
C PHE A 120 8.75 -2.69 -0.49
N LEU A 121 8.27 -3.18 0.65
CA LEU A 121 7.11 -2.60 1.33
C LEU A 121 7.35 -1.13 1.72
N ILE A 122 8.53 -0.80 2.24
CA ILE A 122 8.90 0.59 2.58
C ILE A 122 8.96 1.45 1.31
N LEU A 123 9.58 0.94 0.24
CA LEU A 123 9.66 1.65 -1.04
C LEU A 123 8.26 1.93 -1.60
N PHE A 124 7.39 0.91 -1.68
CA PHE A 124 6.03 1.07 -2.19
C PHE A 124 5.15 1.90 -1.27
N TYR A 125 5.37 1.84 0.06
CA TYR A 125 4.73 2.76 0.99
C TYR A 125 5.06 4.22 0.64
N LEU A 126 6.33 4.53 0.41
CA LEU A 126 6.77 5.87 0.05
C LEU A 126 6.10 6.34 -1.26
N LEU A 127 6.13 5.52 -2.29
CA LEU A 127 5.51 5.84 -3.58
C LEU A 127 3.99 6.00 -3.47
N ALA A 128 3.31 5.10 -2.75
CA ALA A 128 1.88 5.15 -2.53
C ALA A 128 1.48 6.38 -1.69
N TYR A 129 2.26 6.68 -0.63
CA TYR A 129 2.03 7.84 0.22
C TYR A 129 2.07 9.14 -0.58
N PHE A 130 3.12 9.35 -1.39
CA PHE A 130 3.21 10.56 -2.20
C PHE A 130 2.12 10.64 -3.26
N SER A 131 1.76 9.53 -3.90
CA SER A 131 0.67 9.48 -4.88
C SER A 131 -0.68 9.82 -4.24
N VAL A 132 -1.07 9.12 -3.18
CA VAL A 132 -2.35 9.32 -2.49
C VAL A 132 -2.35 10.65 -1.73
N GLY A 133 -1.25 11.00 -1.08
CA GLY A 133 -1.07 12.26 -0.37
C GLY A 133 -1.24 13.47 -1.27
N ALA A 134 -0.77 13.41 -2.52
CA ALA A 134 -0.97 14.48 -3.49
C ALA A 134 -2.47 14.69 -3.81
N PHE A 135 -3.25 13.60 -3.97
CA PHE A 135 -4.70 13.70 -4.14
C PHE A 135 -5.38 14.28 -2.89
N MET A 136 -4.99 13.83 -1.70
CA MET A 136 -5.54 14.32 -0.44
C MET A 136 -5.22 15.80 -0.21
N ALA A 137 -3.98 16.21 -0.49
CA ALA A 137 -3.58 17.61 -0.42
C ALA A 137 -4.33 18.48 -1.43
N ALA A 138 -4.52 18.00 -2.67
CA ALA A 138 -5.29 18.71 -3.69
C ALA A 138 -6.76 18.91 -3.27
N ILE A 139 -7.42 17.86 -2.77
CA ILE A 139 -8.79 17.97 -2.23
C ILE A 139 -8.84 18.93 -1.05
N GLY A 140 -7.92 18.78 -0.07
CA GLY A 140 -7.86 19.65 1.10
C GLY A 140 -7.67 21.13 0.77
N SER A 141 -6.91 21.43 -0.28
CA SER A 141 -6.73 22.82 -0.76
C SER A 141 -7.96 23.38 -1.46
N ALA A 142 -8.75 22.53 -2.13
CA ALA A 142 -9.89 22.91 -2.94
C ALA A 142 -11.16 23.21 -2.12
N VAL A 143 -11.31 22.59 -0.94
CA VAL A 143 -12.51 22.69 -0.10
C VAL A 143 -12.26 23.48 1.18
N ASN A 144 -13.35 23.96 1.82
CA ASN A 144 -13.29 24.68 3.10
C ASN A 144 -13.88 23.87 4.25
N GLU A 145 -14.65 22.85 3.96
CA GLU A 145 -15.32 22.01 4.95
C GLU A 145 -15.03 20.53 4.72
N LEU A 146 -14.89 19.76 5.82
CA LEU A 146 -14.68 18.31 5.77
C LEU A 146 -15.81 17.58 5.04
N ARG A 147 -17.03 18.11 5.11
CA ARG A 147 -18.20 17.52 4.43
C ARG A 147 -18.08 17.59 2.91
N GLU A 148 -17.57 18.69 2.37
CA GLU A 148 -17.30 18.84 0.94
C GLU A 148 -16.19 17.90 0.49
N ALA A 149 -15.14 17.77 1.31
CA ALA A 149 -14.03 16.87 1.04
C ALA A 149 -14.48 15.42 0.89
N GLN A 150 -15.42 14.95 1.73
CA GLN A 150 -15.93 13.57 1.67
C GLN A 150 -16.60 13.26 0.32
N GLY A 151 -17.30 14.20 -0.28
CA GLY A 151 -17.88 14.06 -1.61
C GLY A 151 -16.81 13.86 -2.69
N LEU A 152 -15.72 14.62 -2.63
CA LEU A 152 -14.61 14.52 -3.58
C LEU A 152 -13.70 13.30 -3.32
N MET A 153 -13.63 12.83 -2.08
CA MET A 153 -12.87 11.64 -1.71
C MET A 153 -13.51 10.35 -2.22
N THR A 154 -14.84 10.28 -2.30
CA THR A 154 -15.54 9.04 -2.67
C THR A 154 -15.04 8.43 -3.97
N PRO A 155 -14.96 9.15 -5.11
CA PRO A 155 -14.43 8.58 -6.35
C PRO A 155 -12.96 8.17 -6.24
N VAL A 156 -12.14 8.95 -5.51
CA VAL A 156 -10.72 8.62 -5.30
C VAL A 156 -10.57 7.34 -4.49
N MET A 157 -11.37 7.16 -3.43
CA MET A 157 -11.38 5.96 -2.62
C MET A 157 -11.83 4.73 -3.41
N LEU A 158 -12.83 4.86 -4.28
CA LEU A 158 -13.26 3.75 -5.14
C LEU A 158 -12.13 3.28 -6.06
N VAL A 159 -11.36 4.20 -6.63
CA VAL A 159 -10.22 3.87 -7.48
C VAL A 159 -9.10 3.18 -6.68
N ILE A 160 -8.77 3.70 -5.50
CA ILE A 160 -7.73 3.13 -4.63
C ILE A 160 -8.12 1.73 -4.11
N MET A 161 -9.41 1.45 -3.97
CA MET A 161 -9.93 0.16 -3.51
C MET A 161 -9.93 -0.93 -4.59
N ILE A 162 -9.71 -0.60 -5.86
CA ILE A 162 -9.69 -1.58 -6.96
C ILE A 162 -8.74 -2.77 -6.69
N PRO A 163 -7.48 -2.59 -6.28
CA PRO A 163 -6.58 -3.69 -5.96
C PRO A 163 -7.10 -4.61 -4.87
N TRP A 164 -7.78 -4.04 -3.86
CA TRP A 164 -8.38 -4.82 -2.78
C TRP A 164 -9.46 -5.78 -3.26
N PHE A 165 -10.32 -5.34 -4.18
CA PHE A 165 -11.35 -6.22 -4.76
C PHE A 165 -10.79 -7.24 -5.76
N LEU A 166 -9.68 -6.89 -6.41
CA LEU A 166 -9.04 -7.71 -7.43
C LEU A 166 -7.83 -8.51 -6.92
N TRP A 167 -7.58 -8.51 -5.61
CA TRP A 167 -6.40 -9.19 -5.04
C TRP A 167 -6.32 -10.66 -5.44
N MET A 168 -7.45 -11.38 -5.41
CA MET A 168 -7.50 -12.80 -5.69
C MET A 168 -7.15 -13.15 -7.15
N PRO A 169 -7.76 -12.55 -8.19
CA PRO A 169 -7.35 -12.80 -9.55
C PRO A 169 -5.91 -12.37 -9.85
N ILE A 170 -5.44 -11.26 -9.24
CA ILE A 170 -4.07 -10.76 -9.43
C ILE A 170 -3.06 -11.71 -8.79
N SER A 171 -3.27 -12.15 -7.54
CA SER A 171 -2.37 -13.08 -6.85
C SER A 171 -2.29 -14.46 -7.53
N ARG A 172 -3.38 -14.91 -8.19
CA ARG A 172 -3.38 -16.20 -8.90
C ARG A 172 -2.63 -16.15 -10.23
N ASP A 173 -2.70 -15.05 -10.93
CA ASP A 173 -1.99 -14.84 -12.20
C ASP A 173 -1.44 -13.42 -12.28
N PRO A 174 -0.26 -13.16 -11.66
CA PRO A 174 0.38 -11.85 -11.64
C PRO A 174 0.76 -11.33 -13.03
N ASN A 175 0.91 -12.22 -14.01
CA ASN A 175 1.25 -11.88 -15.40
C ASN A 175 0.01 -11.72 -16.30
N SER A 176 -1.20 -11.77 -15.75
CA SER A 176 -2.42 -11.54 -16.51
C SER A 176 -2.45 -10.15 -17.12
N THR A 177 -3.12 -9.99 -18.25
CA THR A 177 -3.29 -8.69 -18.91
C THR A 177 -3.91 -7.65 -17.96
N LEU A 178 -4.79 -8.10 -17.06
CA LEU A 178 -5.43 -7.26 -16.05
C LEU A 178 -4.40 -6.75 -15.04
N ALA A 179 -3.59 -7.64 -14.45
CA ALA A 179 -2.57 -7.26 -13.46
C ALA A 179 -1.54 -6.31 -14.07
N VAL A 180 -1.06 -6.63 -15.27
CA VAL A 180 -0.10 -5.78 -16.02
C VAL A 180 -0.73 -4.43 -16.36
N ALA A 181 -1.96 -4.37 -16.82
CA ALA A 181 -2.63 -3.09 -17.13
C ALA A 181 -2.78 -2.21 -15.87
N LEU A 182 -3.20 -2.79 -14.75
CA LEU A 182 -3.36 -2.06 -13.48
C LEU A 182 -2.03 -1.60 -12.88
N SER A 183 -0.93 -2.29 -13.13
CA SER A 183 0.40 -1.91 -12.66
C SER A 183 0.93 -0.61 -13.31
N PHE A 184 0.32 -0.15 -14.41
CA PHE A 184 0.67 1.13 -15.06
C PHE A 184 -0.21 2.30 -14.61
N VAL A 185 -1.24 2.08 -13.80
CA VAL A 185 -2.21 3.12 -13.39
C VAL A 185 -1.86 3.67 -12.01
N PRO A 186 -1.27 4.88 -11.90
CA PRO A 186 -1.12 5.53 -10.60
C PRO A 186 -2.49 5.97 -10.04
N PRO A 187 -2.76 5.85 -8.74
CA PRO A 187 -1.96 5.30 -7.63
C PRO A 187 -2.14 3.79 -7.42
N ILE A 188 -2.92 3.10 -8.26
CA ILE A 188 -3.29 1.68 -8.14
C ILE A 188 -2.04 0.79 -8.22
N SER A 189 -1.09 1.15 -9.10
CA SER A 189 0.13 0.39 -9.36
C SER A 189 0.91 0.00 -8.11
N ASN A 190 1.02 0.93 -7.15
CA ASN A 190 1.77 0.70 -5.92
C ASN A 190 1.19 -0.43 -5.05
N PHE A 191 -0.09 -0.68 -5.16
CA PHE A 191 -0.79 -1.74 -4.42
C PHE A 191 -0.81 -3.05 -5.22
N VAL A 192 -0.95 -2.97 -6.54
CA VAL A 192 -0.98 -4.15 -7.43
C VAL A 192 0.37 -4.87 -7.47
N ILE A 193 1.48 -4.14 -7.48
CA ILE A 193 2.83 -4.71 -7.54
C ILE A 193 3.18 -5.46 -6.24
N MET A 194 2.48 -5.19 -5.13
CA MET A 194 2.65 -5.92 -3.86
C MET A 194 1.92 -7.27 -3.84
N LEU A 195 1.01 -7.53 -4.78
CA LEU A 195 0.28 -8.79 -4.92
C LEU A 195 1.01 -9.78 -5.81
#